data_3eae88d5100de2cdf06faff622fa4b15
#
_entry.id   3eae88d5100de2cdf06faff622fa4b15
#
_cell.length_a   1.000
_cell.length_b   1.000
_cell.length_c   1.000
_cell.angle_alpha   90.00
_cell.angle_beta   90.00
_cell.angle_gamma   90.00
#
_symmetry.space_group_name_H-M   'P 1'
#
loop_
_entity.id
_entity.type
_entity.pdbx_description
1 polymer ?
#
loop_
_entity_poly.entity_id
_entity_poly.type
_entity_poly.pdbx_seq_one_letter_code
_entity_poly.pdbx_strand_id
1 'polypeptide(L)'
;MAPERLWRLERNDRRVVCATGEASALFARTDDGMVGAHRHPLWKLVLPLGNRPVEVHGEAGRFEAPAVVVPPQWWHACVVPGGVARISLDVQVLAMREGPVVLTARERRRLLDALGMGGDLSGDPDLAALRAEAVALLGARAHLDFRVARALDQLGEASSLAELAGGVGLSAPRLRALVRTELGVPLARLRRWERLRRAVIALPGGSVADAAAGADFADQAHLARTVRELAGSTPSSLLI
;
A
#
# COMPACT_ATOMS: atom_id res chain seq x y z
N MET A 1 -10.74 -15.49 -0.13
CA MET A 1 -10.11 -15.76 -1.44
C MET A 1 -8.61 -15.73 -1.25
N ALA A 2 -7.87 -16.73 -1.75
CA ALA A 2 -6.42 -16.78 -1.61
C ALA A 2 -5.75 -15.52 -2.24
N PRO A 3 -4.62 -15.04 -1.70
CA PRO A 3 -3.88 -13.94 -2.30
C PRO A 3 -3.34 -14.36 -3.68
N GLU A 4 -3.28 -13.40 -4.62
CA GLU A 4 -2.73 -13.63 -5.98
C GLU A 4 -1.26 -14.04 -5.92
N ARG A 5 -0.51 -13.42 -4.99
CA ARG A 5 0.88 -13.77 -4.67
C ARG A 5 1.10 -13.63 -3.18
N LEU A 6 1.83 -14.58 -2.62
CA LEU A 6 2.18 -14.62 -1.20
C LEU A 6 3.62 -15.09 -1.05
N TRP A 7 4.40 -14.40 -0.23
CA TRP A 7 5.67 -14.90 0.25
C TRP A 7 5.87 -14.61 1.74
N ARG A 8 6.64 -15.46 2.38
CA ARG A 8 7.01 -15.37 3.79
C ARG A 8 8.51 -15.51 3.94
N LEU A 9 9.07 -14.72 4.82
CA LEU A 9 10.44 -14.85 5.28
C LEU A 9 10.44 -15.01 6.79
N GLU A 10 11.27 -15.91 7.28
CA GLU A 10 11.47 -16.12 8.72
C GLU A 10 12.98 -16.21 9.01
N ARG A 11 13.44 -15.42 9.99
CA ARG A 11 14.81 -15.43 10.45
C ARG A 11 14.90 -14.90 11.88
N ASN A 12 15.55 -15.68 12.79
CA ASN A 12 15.76 -15.27 14.19
C ASN A 12 14.47 -14.77 14.86
N ASP A 13 13.40 -15.58 14.84
CA ASP A 13 12.06 -15.28 15.38
C ASP A 13 11.35 -14.05 14.78
N ARG A 14 11.92 -13.47 13.74
CA ARG A 14 11.26 -12.42 12.96
C ARG A 14 10.58 -13.03 11.76
N ARG A 15 9.33 -12.60 11.54
CA ARG A 15 8.56 -12.99 10.36
C ARG A 15 8.19 -11.78 9.55
N VAL A 16 8.30 -11.92 8.23
CA VAL A 16 7.80 -10.94 7.26
C VAL A 16 6.88 -11.66 6.30
N VAL A 17 5.73 -11.09 6.08
CA VAL A 17 4.72 -11.58 5.12
C VAL A 17 4.41 -10.47 4.13
N CYS A 18 4.50 -10.80 2.85
CA CYS A 18 4.00 -9.97 1.77
C CYS A 18 2.94 -10.73 0.99
N ALA A 19 1.84 -10.06 0.71
CA ALA A 19 0.78 -10.62 -0.13
C ALA A 19 0.19 -9.55 -1.04
N THR A 20 -0.29 -9.95 -2.21
CA THR A 20 -1.07 -9.09 -3.10
C THR A 20 -2.39 -9.77 -3.41
N GLY A 21 -3.41 -8.95 -3.56
CA GLY A 21 -4.74 -9.33 -3.99
C GLY A 21 -5.32 -8.23 -4.85
N GLU A 22 -6.52 -8.43 -5.34
CA GLU A 22 -7.25 -7.44 -6.11
C GLU A 22 -7.39 -6.12 -5.32
N ALA A 23 -6.89 -5.02 -5.88
CA ALA A 23 -6.93 -3.68 -5.31
C ALA A 23 -6.32 -3.55 -3.90
N SER A 24 -5.42 -4.47 -3.50
CA SER A 24 -4.83 -4.50 -2.17
C SER A 24 -3.45 -5.14 -2.13
N ALA A 25 -2.64 -4.72 -1.16
CA ALA A 25 -1.37 -5.36 -0.85
C ALA A 25 -1.11 -5.31 0.65
N LEU A 26 -0.50 -6.36 1.18
CA LEU A 26 -0.08 -6.51 2.56
C LEU A 26 1.44 -6.54 2.64
N PHE A 27 1.98 -5.84 3.62
CA PHE A 27 3.30 -6.05 4.17
C PHE A 27 3.18 -6.12 5.69
N ALA A 28 3.50 -7.25 6.29
CA ALA A 28 3.44 -7.45 7.72
C ALA A 28 4.77 -7.96 8.28
N ARG A 29 5.07 -7.59 9.52
CA ARG A 29 6.27 -8.05 10.25
C ARG A 29 6.00 -8.17 11.75
N THR A 30 6.70 -9.08 12.42
CA THR A 30 6.52 -9.34 13.86
C THR A 30 7.41 -8.49 14.77
N ASP A 31 8.44 -7.85 14.23
CA ASP A 31 9.34 -6.97 14.97
C ASP A 31 8.93 -5.49 14.83
N ASP A 32 9.62 -4.61 15.55
CA ASP A 32 9.35 -3.18 15.55
C ASP A 32 9.38 -2.61 14.12
N GLY A 33 8.35 -1.86 13.79
CA GLY A 33 8.19 -1.21 12.50
C GLY A 33 8.46 0.29 12.58
N MET A 34 9.46 0.78 11.85
CA MET A 34 9.64 2.20 11.61
C MET A 34 9.48 2.50 10.13
N VAL A 35 8.69 3.50 9.82
CA VAL A 35 8.46 3.99 8.46
C VAL A 35 8.86 5.45 8.43
N GLY A 36 9.87 5.77 7.63
CA GLY A 36 10.33 7.14 7.45
C GLY A 36 9.27 8.02 6.77
N ALA A 37 9.49 9.32 6.85
CA ALA A 37 8.59 10.32 6.27
C ALA A 37 8.41 10.12 4.76
N HIS A 38 7.16 10.02 4.33
CA HIS A 38 6.82 9.82 2.91
C HIS A 38 5.38 10.24 2.61
N ARG A 39 5.01 10.19 1.32
CA ARG A 39 3.63 10.33 0.84
C ARG A 39 3.28 9.09 0.04
N HIS A 40 2.38 8.27 0.54
CA HIS A 40 1.92 7.07 -0.15
C HIS A 40 0.84 7.43 -1.19
N PRO A 41 0.84 6.83 -2.39
CA PRO A 41 -0.18 7.15 -3.42
C PRO A 41 -1.53 6.46 -3.21
N LEU A 42 -1.61 5.46 -2.33
CA LEU A 42 -2.80 4.68 -2.03
C LEU A 42 -3.28 4.92 -0.59
N TRP A 43 -4.41 4.38 -0.23
CA TRP A 43 -4.82 4.25 1.17
C TRP A 43 -3.84 3.36 1.93
N LYS A 44 -3.48 3.77 3.14
CA LYS A 44 -2.58 3.00 3.99
C LYS A 44 -3.23 2.71 5.32
N LEU A 45 -3.48 1.43 5.62
CA LEU A 45 -3.89 0.98 6.94
C LEU A 45 -2.63 0.55 7.69
N VAL A 46 -2.45 1.07 8.89
CA VAL A 46 -1.36 0.70 9.81
C VAL A 46 -1.99 0.08 11.04
N LEU A 47 -1.87 -1.24 11.14
CA LEU A 47 -2.51 -2.06 12.17
C LEU A 47 -1.42 -2.69 13.04
N PRO A 48 -1.14 -2.18 14.25
CA PRO A 48 -0.28 -2.85 15.22
C PRO A 48 -0.79 -4.27 15.52
N LEU A 49 0.11 -5.26 15.54
CA LEU A 49 -0.24 -6.65 15.89
C LEU A 49 -0.42 -6.81 17.39
N GLY A 50 0.36 -6.08 18.19
CA GLY A 50 0.27 -6.03 19.64
C GLY A 50 -0.72 -4.97 20.14
N ASN A 51 -0.70 -4.73 21.46
CA ASN A 51 -1.57 -3.74 22.13
C ASN A 51 -0.95 -2.34 22.23
N ARG A 52 0.31 -2.17 21.84
CA ARG A 52 0.97 -0.86 21.83
C ARG A 52 0.46 -0.02 20.68
N PRO A 53 0.19 1.28 20.88
CA PRO A 53 -0.30 2.15 19.83
C PRO A 53 0.75 2.40 18.74
N VAL A 54 0.30 2.73 17.54
CA VAL A 54 1.13 3.36 16.53
C VAL A 54 1.33 4.82 16.88
N GLU A 55 2.58 5.28 16.81
CA GLU A 55 2.92 6.69 16.84
C GLU A 55 2.99 7.22 15.40
N VAL A 56 2.26 8.28 15.13
CA VAL A 56 2.18 8.91 13.80
C VAL A 56 2.69 10.34 13.88
N HIS A 57 3.63 10.67 13.01
CA HIS A 57 4.08 12.04 12.77
C HIS A 57 3.52 12.48 11.41
N GLY A 58 2.76 13.56 11.37
CA GLY A 58 2.11 14.03 10.15
C GLY A 58 2.02 15.55 10.07
N GLU A 59 1.30 16.03 9.05
CA GLU A 59 1.13 17.48 8.82
C GLU A 59 0.45 18.19 10.01
N ALA A 60 -0.40 17.49 10.76
CA ALA A 60 -1.09 18.01 11.94
C ALA A 60 -0.31 17.84 13.26
N GLY A 61 0.95 17.39 13.21
CA GLY A 61 1.76 17.11 14.38
C GLY A 61 1.89 15.60 14.69
N ARG A 62 2.18 15.29 15.96
CA ARG A 62 2.37 13.92 16.46
C ARG A 62 1.13 13.48 17.23
N PHE A 63 0.70 12.25 17.02
CA PHE A 63 -0.35 11.60 17.80
C PHE A 63 -0.12 10.09 17.90
N GLU A 64 -0.81 9.45 18.86
CA GLU A 64 -0.83 8.01 19.04
C GLU A 64 -2.24 7.45 18.80
N ALA A 65 -2.32 6.24 18.26
CA ALA A 65 -3.59 5.60 17.98
C ALA A 65 -3.50 4.07 18.08
N PRO A 66 -4.58 3.36 18.43
CA PRO A 66 -4.61 1.89 18.36
C PRO A 66 -4.38 1.35 16.93
N ALA A 67 -4.82 2.10 15.91
CA ALA A 67 -4.51 1.90 14.51
C ALA A 67 -4.88 3.18 13.74
N VAL A 68 -4.38 3.32 12.52
CA VAL A 68 -4.64 4.50 11.68
C VAL A 68 -4.84 4.12 10.23
N VAL A 69 -5.76 4.83 9.57
CA VAL A 69 -5.91 4.83 8.11
C VAL A 69 -5.44 6.16 7.57
N VAL A 70 -4.42 6.12 6.74
CA VAL A 70 -3.79 7.30 6.14
C VAL A 70 -4.30 7.46 4.70
N PRO A 71 -4.85 8.64 4.34
CA PRO A 71 -5.32 8.87 2.98
C PRO A 71 -4.17 9.01 1.99
N PRO A 72 -4.44 8.83 0.69
CA PRO A 72 -3.45 9.04 -0.36
C PRO A 72 -2.82 10.45 -0.28
N GLN A 73 -1.53 10.54 -0.54
CA GLN A 73 -0.74 11.77 -0.59
C GLN A 73 -0.56 12.51 0.76
N TRP A 74 -1.12 12.01 1.86
CA TRP A 74 -0.87 12.61 3.18
C TRP A 74 0.56 12.30 3.64
N TRP A 75 1.29 13.35 4.06
CA TRP A 75 2.67 13.20 4.53
C TRP A 75 2.68 12.61 5.95
N HIS A 76 3.43 11.53 6.15
CA HIS A 76 3.53 10.88 7.45
C HIS A 76 4.80 10.05 7.61
N ALA A 77 5.15 9.85 8.89
CA ALA A 77 6.06 8.80 9.38
C ALA A 77 5.34 8.03 10.49
N CYS A 78 5.69 6.77 10.69
CA CYS A 78 5.08 5.94 11.73
C CYS A 78 6.13 5.14 12.49
N VAL A 79 5.92 4.99 13.80
CA VAL A 79 6.64 4.03 14.65
C VAL A 79 5.62 3.05 15.22
N VAL A 80 5.84 1.75 15.04
CA VAL A 80 4.94 0.71 15.53
C VAL A 80 5.76 -0.32 16.30
N PRO A 81 5.68 -0.32 17.63
CA PRO A 81 6.36 -1.31 18.44
C PRO A 81 5.66 -2.67 18.42
N GLY A 82 6.43 -3.76 18.39
CA GLY A 82 5.92 -5.12 18.58
C GLY A 82 5.14 -5.70 17.40
N GLY A 83 5.49 -5.29 16.18
CA GLY A 83 4.93 -5.86 14.95
C GLY A 83 3.75 -5.07 14.37
N VAL A 84 3.62 -5.16 13.05
CA VAL A 84 2.63 -4.40 12.29
C VAL A 84 2.17 -5.12 11.03
N ALA A 85 0.88 -5.03 10.73
CA ALA A 85 0.33 -5.26 9.39
C ALA A 85 0.09 -3.90 8.71
N ARG A 86 0.76 -3.67 7.59
CA ARG A 86 0.59 -2.49 6.74
C ARG A 86 -0.12 -2.89 5.47
N ILE A 87 -1.34 -2.41 5.29
CA ILE A 87 -2.16 -2.72 4.12
C ILE A 87 -2.23 -1.48 3.24
N SER A 88 -2.00 -1.65 1.96
CA SER A 88 -2.31 -0.66 0.95
C SER A 88 -3.60 -1.07 0.24
N LEU A 89 -4.58 -0.16 0.16
CA LEU A 89 -5.75 -0.34 -0.67
C LEU A 89 -5.70 0.67 -1.80
N ASP A 90 -6.09 0.26 -3.00
CA ASP A 90 -6.09 1.13 -4.16
C ASP A 90 -6.92 2.39 -3.92
N VAL A 91 -6.52 3.48 -4.54
CA VAL A 91 -7.04 4.82 -4.26
C VAL A 91 -8.54 4.95 -4.50
N GLN A 92 -9.11 4.11 -5.37
CA GLN A 92 -10.55 4.09 -5.69
C GLN A 92 -11.38 3.27 -4.69
N VAL A 93 -10.79 2.52 -3.76
CA VAL A 93 -11.52 1.60 -2.88
C VAL A 93 -12.35 2.35 -1.84
N LEU A 94 -11.77 3.35 -1.20
CA LEU A 94 -12.43 4.07 -0.10
C LEU A 94 -12.86 5.48 -0.51
N ALA A 95 -13.88 5.99 0.19
CA ALA A 95 -14.31 7.38 0.06
C ALA A 95 -13.18 8.34 0.44
N MET A 96 -12.97 9.41 -0.37
CA MET A 96 -11.90 10.39 -0.11
C MET A 96 -12.10 11.11 1.23
N ARG A 97 -10.99 11.37 1.91
CA ARG A 97 -10.92 12.09 3.19
C ARG A 97 -9.74 13.05 3.19
N GLU A 98 -9.85 14.14 3.92
CA GLU A 98 -8.82 15.20 3.98
C GLU A 98 -7.67 14.84 4.94
N GLY A 99 -7.89 13.94 5.90
CA GLY A 99 -6.90 13.57 6.90
C GLY A 99 -6.96 12.12 7.33
N PRO A 100 -6.04 11.69 8.20
CA PRO A 100 -6.00 10.33 8.73
C PRO A 100 -7.22 10.04 9.60
N VAL A 101 -7.66 8.78 9.58
CA VAL A 101 -8.72 8.27 10.44
C VAL A 101 -8.10 7.44 11.55
N VAL A 102 -8.30 7.87 12.78
CA VAL A 102 -7.93 7.08 13.96
C VAL A 102 -8.96 5.99 14.16
N LEU A 103 -8.50 4.74 14.24
CA LEU A 103 -9.35 3.60 14.53
C LEU A 103 -9.29 3.24 16.01
N THR A 104 -10.41 2.83 16.55
CA THR A 104 -10.50 2.27 17.91
C THR A 104 -9.84 0.89 17.97
N ALA A 105 -9.52 0.40 19.17
CA ALA A 105 -8.99 -0.94 19.38
C ALA A 105 -9.95 -2.04 18.89
N ARG A 106 -11.28 -1.78 18.94
CA ARG A 106 -12.30 -2.68 18.40
C ARG A 106 -12.26 -2.77 16.88
N GLU A 107 -12.18 -1.63 16.19
CA GLU A 107 -12.10 -1.58 14.72
C GLU A 107 -10.78 -2.19 14.21
N ARG A 108 -9.64 -1.90 14.89
CA ARG A 108 -8.37 -2.58 14.60
C ARG A 108 -8.53 -4.10 14.67
N ARG A 109 -9.15 -4.61 15.74
CA ARG A 109 -9.35 -6.06 15.92
C ARG A 109 -10.20 -6.64 14.79
N ARG A 110 -11.31 -6.01 14.44
CA ARG A 110 -12.17 -6.43 13.33
C ARG A 110 -11.40 -6.56 12.02
N LEU A 111 -10.52 -5.59 11.71
CA LEU A 111 -9.69 -5.63 10.51
C LEU A 111 -8.64 -6.75 10.57
N LEU A 112 -8.01 -6.98 11.73
CA LEU A 112 -7.05 -8.08 11.90
C LEU A 112 -7.75 -9.45 11.84
N ASP A 113 -8.94 -9.58 12.42
CA ASP A 113 -9.76 -10.79 12.35
C ASP A 113 -10.19 -11.08 10.90
N ALA A 114 -10.61 -10.05 10.16
CA ALA A 114 -10.93 -10.18 8.73
C ALA A 114 -9.70 -10.54 7.88
N LEU A 115 -8.50 -10.05 8.24
CA LEU A 115 -7.26 -10.46 7.59
C LEU A 115 -6.95 -11.95 7.77
N GLY A 116 -7.46 -12.58 8.85
CA GLY A 116 -7.32 -14.01 9.08
C GLY A 116 -5.94 -14.47 9.52
N MET A 117 -5.06 -13.53 9.91
CA MET A 117 -3.71 -13.85 10.38
C MET A 117 -3.61 -13.66 11.89
N GLY A 118 -2.96 -14.60 12.57
CA GLY A 118 -2.59 -14.43 13.98
C GLY A 118 -1.60 -13.28 14.21
N GLY A 119 -1.46 -12.85 15.46
CA GLY A 119 -0.47 -11.83 15.84
C GLY A 119 0.99 -12.24 15.57
N ASP A 120 1.23 -13.53 15.40
CA ASP A 120 2.50 -14.15 14.98
C ASP A 120 2.65 -14.26 13.45
N LEU A 121 1.70 -13.73 12.68
CA LEU A 121 1.60 -13.81 11.23
C LEU A 121 1.46 -15.24 10.69
N SER A 122 0.92 -16.15 11.49
CA SER A 122 0.50 -17.48 11.04
C SER A 122 -0.80 -17.40 10.23
N GLY A 123 -1.06 -18.40 9.40
CA GLY A 123 -2.23 -18.42 8.53
C GLY A 123 -2.06 -17.63 7.22
N ASP A 124 -3.00 -17.81 6.30
CA ASP A 124 -3.02 -17.13 5.01
C ASP A 124 -3.87 -15.86 5.07
N PRO A 125 -3.35 -14.71 4.60
CA PRO A 125 -4.10 -13.46 4.65
C PRO A 125 -5.30 -13.46 3.70
N ASP A 126 -6.49 -13.15 4.20
CA ASP A 126 -7.66 -12.86 3.38
C ASP A 126 -7.77 -11.35 3.11
N LEU A 127 -7.10 -10.91 2.04
CA LEU A 127 -7.11 -9.51 1.63
C LEU A 127 -8.49 -9.06 1.11
N ALA A 128 -9.32 -9.96 0.61
CA ALA A 128 -10.67 -9.65 0.15
C ALA A 128 -11.60 -9.37 1.34
N ALA A 129 -11.57 -10.22 2.37
CA ALA A 129 -12.33 -10.01 3.60
C ALA A 129 -11.88 -8.73 4.33
N LEU A 130 -10.56 -8.49 4.43
CA LEU A 130 -10.03 -7.26 5.00
C LEU A 130 -10.50 -6.02 4.21
N ARG A 131 -10.46 -6.04 2.87
CA ARG A 131 -10.94 -4.95 2.02
C ARG A 131 -12.43 -4.69 2.25
N ALA A 132 -13.25 -5.73 2.31
CA ALA A 132 -14.68 -5.62 2.58
C ALA A 132 -14.94 -4.99 3.96
N GLU A 133 -14.21 -5.41 4.97
CA GLU A 133 -14.30 -4.86 6.32
C GLU A 133 -13.86 -3.38 6.38
N ALA A 134 -12.78 -3.03 5.68
CA ALA A 134 -12.32 -1.64 5.58
C ALA A 134 -13.37 -0.75 4.90
N VAL A 135 -14.02 -1.25 3.84
CA VAL A 135 -15.12 -0.55 3.16
C VAL A 135 -16.33 -0.41 4.09
N ALA A 136 -16.69 -1.43 4.85
CA ALA A 136 -17.80 -1.36 5.80
C ALA A 136 -17.56 -0.33 6.92
N LEU A 137 -16.31 -0.18 7.37
CA LEU A 137 -15.93 0.78 8.40
C LEU A 137 -15.80 2.22 7.90
N LEU A 138 -15.26 2.40 6.70
CA LEU A 138 -14.78 3.70 6.21
C LEU A 138 -15.63 4.26 5.08
N GLY A 139 -16.47 3.44 4.46
CA GLY A 139 -17.27 3.79 3.30
C GLY A 139 -16.54 3.56 1.98
N ALA A 140 -17.26 3.00 1.02
CA ALA A 140 -16.78 2.87 -0.35
C ALA A 140 -16.76 4.23 -1.06
N ARG A 141 -15.90 4.36 -2.08
CA ARG A 141 -16.05 5.47 -3.04
C ARG A 141 -17.36 5.30 -3.82
N ALA A 142 -18.21 6.33 -3.77
CA ALA A 142 -19.54 6.25 -4.36
C ALA A 142 -19.52 6.31 -5.90
N HIS A 143 -18.59 7.06 -6.48
CA HIS A 143 -18.51 7.27 -7.92
C HIS A 143 -17.06 7.42 -8.39
N LEU A 144 -16.77 6.86 -9.57
CA LEU A 144 -15.52 7.04 -10.29
C LEU A 144 -15.84 7.12 -11.80
N ASP A 145 -15.26 8.09 -12.49
CA ASP A 145 -15.37 8.17 -13.96
C ASP A 145 -14.88 6.86 -14.58
N PHE A 146 -15.69 6.26 -15.44
CA PHE A 146 -15.40 4.94 -16.02
C PHE A 146 -14.07 4.90 -16.80
N ARG A 147 -13.65 6.04 -17.38
CA ARG A 147 -12.35 6.16 -18.08
C ARG A 147 -11.19 6.08 -17.10
N VAL A 148 -11.36 6.66 -15.89
CA VAL A 148 -10.38 6.55 -14.82
C VAL A 148 -10.33 5.12 -14.32
N ALA A 149 -11.48 4.48 -14.04
CA ALA A 149 -11.53 3.08 -13.62
C ALA A 149 -10.80 2.18 -14.61
N ARG A 150 -11.16 2.27 -15.91
CA ARG A 150 -10.52 1.49 -16.97
C ARG A 150 -9.02 1.77 -17.12
N ALA A 151 -8.59 3.03 -16.96
CA ALA A 151 -7.17 3.37 -16.99
C ALA A 151 -6.40 2.80 -15.78
N LEU A 152 -7.03 2.70 -14.61
CA LEU A 152 -6.42 2.06 -13.44
C LEU A 152 -6.26 0.54 -13.64
N ASP A 153 -7.26 -0.13 -14.21
CA ASP A 153 -7.20 -1.57 -14.51
C ASP A 153 -6.05 -1.91 -15.47
N GLN A 154 -5.76 -1.01 -16.41
CA GLN A 154 -4.70 -1.18 -17.42
C GLN A 154 -3.33 -0.63 -16.98
N LEU A 155 -3.23 -0.08 -15.78
CA LEU A 155 -2.05 0.69 -15.33
C LEU A 155 -0.75 -0.12 -15.31
N GLY A 156 -0.84 -1.41 -14.99
CA GLY A 156 0.29 -2.33 -14.94
C GLY A 156 0.71 -2.89 -16.31
N GLU A 157 -0.19 -2.88 -17.29
CA GLU A 157 0.01 -3.51 -18.59
C GLU A 157 0.48 -2.51 -19.66
N ALA A 158 -0.01 -1.27 -19.60
CA ALA A 158 0.29 -0.25 -20.60
C ALA A 158 1.78 0.13 -20.61
N SER A 159 2.42 -0.01 -21.77
CA SER A 159 3.84 0.31 -21.97
C SER A 159 4.10 1.82 -21.89
N SER A 160 3.12 2.64 -22.30
CA SER A 160 3.24 4.10 -22.31
C SER A 160 1.99 4.80 -21.79
N LEU A 161 2.17 6.09 -21.43
CA LEU A 161 1.02 6.91 -21.07
C LEU A 161 0.13 7.24 -22.28
N ALA A 162 0.70 7.32 -23.45
CA ALA A 162 -0.06 7.56 -24.69
C ALA A 162 -0.98 6.38 -25.00
N GLU A 163 -0.48 5.16 -24.86
CA GLU A 163 -1.27 3.93 -24.99
C GLU A 163 -2.41 3.89 -23.96
N LEU A 164 -2.10 4.11 -22.69
CA LEU A 164 -3.10 4.14 -21.61
C LEU A 164 -4.20 5.17 -21.88
N ALA A 165 -3.84 6.35 -22.35
CA ALA A 165 -4.80 7.41 -22.67
C ALA A 165 -5.64 7.06 -23.92
N GLY A 166 -5.01 6.51 -24.96
CA GLY A 166 -5.67 6.03 -26.17
C GLY A 166 -6.69 4.93 -25.86
N GLY A 167 -6.37 4.00 -24.95
CA GLY A 167 -7.26 2.92 -24.53
C GLY A 167 -8.57 3.38 -23.86
N VAL A 168 -8.63 4.64 -23.41
CA VAL A 168 -9.83 5.27 -22.81
C VAL A 168 -10.37 6.46 -23.63
N GLY A 169 -9.87 6.63 -24.87
CA GLY A 169 -10.33 7.69 -25.79
C GLY A 169 -9.94 9.11 -25.38
N LEU A 170 -8.83 9.26 -24.64
CA LEU A 170 -8.33 10.56 -24.16
C LEU A 170 -6.91 10.84 -24.68
N SER A 171 -6.55 12.12 -24.71
CA SER A 171 -5.13 12.50 -24.80
C SER A 171 -4.42 12.32 -23.47
N ALA A 172 -3.10 12.09 -23.47
CA ALA A 172 -2.33 11.92 -22.25
C ALA A 172 -2.44 13.09 -21.25
N PRO A 173 -2.42 14.38 -21.66
CA PRO A 173 -2.69 15.50 -20.76
C PRO A 173 -4.09 15.44 -20.15
N ARG A 174 -5.11 15.10 -20.93
CA ARG A 174 -6.50 15.01 -20.46
C ARG A 174 -6.69 13.90 -19.44
N LEU A 175 -6.10 12.70 -19.67
CA LEU A 175 -6.11 11.61 -18.72
C LEU A 175 -5.41 11.99 -17.40
N ARG A 176 -4.25 12.65 -17.46
CA ARG A 176 -3.56 13.13 -16.23
C ARG A 176 -4.43 14.08 -15.42
N ALA A 177 -5.07 15.04 -16.09
CA ALA A 177 -5.95 16.01 -15.44
C ALA A 177 -7.15 15.30 -14.79
N LEU A 178 -7.82 14.42 -15.53
CA LEU A 178 -8.98 13.67 -15.05
C LEU A 178 -8.64 12.81 -13.83
N VAL A 179 -7.56 12.01 -13.89
CA VAL A 179 -7.11 11.18 -12.77
C VAL A 179 -6.79 12.03 -11.54
N ARG A 180 -6.11 13.17 -11.73
CA ARG A 180 -5.77 14.07 -10.62
C ARG A 180 -7.04 14.69 -9.98
N THR A 181 -8.02 15.08 -10.78
CA THR A 181 -9.28 15.63 -10.29
C THR A 181 -10.09 14.59 -9.54
N GLU A 182 -10.22 13.40 -10.11
CA GLU A 182 -10.99 12.30 -9.52
C GLU A 182 -10.36 11.72 -8.26
N LEU A 183 -9.05 11.49 -8.26
CA LEU A 183 -8.37 10.71 -7.23
C LEU A 183 -7.48 11.54 -6.28
N GLY A 184 -7.22 12.81 -6.60
CA GLY A 184 -6.25 13.63 -5.87
C GLY A 184 -4.79 13.18 -6.03
N VAL A 185 -4.51 12.13 -6.79
CA VAL A 185 -3.19 11.51 -6.96
C VAL A 185 -2.72 11.67 -8.40
N PRO A 186 -1.47 12.12 -8.62
CA PRO A 186 -0.92 12.18 -9.98
C PRO A 186 -0.79 10.78 -10.60
N LEU A 187 -1.26 10.60 -11.84
CA LEU A 187 -1.18 9.32 -12.56
C LEU A 187 0.24 8.75 -12.63
N ALA A 188 1.25 9.60 -12.82
CA ALA A 188 2.65 9.17 -12.82
C ALA A 188 3.07 8.52 -11.48
N ARG A 189 2.49 8.96 -10.37
CA ARG A 189 2.78 8.41 -9.05
C ARG A 189 2.13 7.05 -8.85
N LEU A 190 0.92 6.83 -9.39
CA LEU A 190 0.26 5.53 -9.44
C LEU A 190 1.05 4.54 -10.29
N ARG A 191 1.53 4.95 -11.49
CA ARG A 191 2.40 4.11 -12.33
C ARG A 191 3.71 3.73 -11.65
N ARG A 192 4.34 4.67 -10.93
CA ARG A 192 5.56 4.36 -10.14
C ARG A 192 5.28 3.39 -9.01
N TRP A 193 4.11 3.50 -8.37
CA TRP A 193 3.69 2.54 -7.35
C TRP A 193 3.49 1.15 -7.93
N GLU A 194 2.84 1.03 -9.08
CA GLU A 194 2.62 -0.26 -9.73
C GLU A 194 3.94 -0.96 -10.09
N ARG A 195 4.91 -0.21 -10.60
CA ARG A 195 6.26 -0.75 -10.82
C ARG A 195 6.93 -1.16 -9.51
N LEU A 196 6.79 -0.34 -8.46
CA LEU A 196 7.32 -0.67 -7.14
C LEU A 196 6.70 -1.95 -6.59
N ARG A 197 5.40 -2.13 -6.70
CA ARG A 197 4.69 -3.34 -6.28
C ARG A 197 5.27 -4.58 -6.97
N ARG A 198 5.48 -4.54 -8.27
CA ARG A 198 6.13 -5.63 -9.03
C ARG A 198 7.54 -5.94 -8.52
N ALA A 199 8.36 -4.90 -8.29
CA ALA A 199 9.71 -5.09 -7.75
C ALA A 199 9.70 -5.73 -6.36
N VAL A 200 8.87 -5.25 -5.43
CA VAL A 200 8.78 -5.76 -4.05
C VAL A 200 8.37 -7.23 -4.03
N ILE A 201 7.44 -7.63 -4.89
CA ILE A 201 7.01 -9.03 -5.01
C ILE A 201 8.14 -9.94 -5.53
N ALA A 202 9.03 -9.41 -6.35
CA ALA A 202 10.16 -10.17 -6.91
C ALA A 202 11.37 -10.26 -5.97
N LEU A 203 11.46 -9.43 -4.91
CA LEU A 203 12.62 -9.38 -4.01
C LEU A 203 13.04 -10.73 -3.40
N PRO A 204 12.12 -11.62 -2.96
CA PRO A 204 12.54 -12.87 -2.32
C PRO A 204 13.17 -13.90 -3.27
N GLY A 205 12.96 -13.75 -4.58
CA GLY A 205 13.43 -14.68 -5.60
C GLY A 205 14.78 -14.33 -6.21
N GLY A 206 15.42 -13.22 -5.79
CA GLY A 206 16.64 -12.76 -6.44
C GLY A 206 17.32 -11.57 -5.74
N SER A 207 18.23 -10.93 -6.44
CA SER A 207 18.88 -9.73 -5.93
C SER A 207 17.99 -8.48 -6.10
N VAL A 208 18.31 -7.42 -5.34
CA VAL A 208 17.64 -6.11 -5.52
C VAL A 208 17.85 -5.57 -6.94
N ALA A 209 18.98 -5.91 -7.58
CA ALA A 209 19.25 -5.52 -8.96
C ALA A 209 18.33 -6.24 -9.95
N ASP A 210 18.10 -7.55 -9.76
CA ASP A 210 17.20 -8.35 -10.60
C ASP A 210 15.75 -7.85 -10.45
N ALA A 211 15.31 -7.59 -9.21
CA ALA A 211 13.99 -7.04 -8.93
C ALA A 211 13.80 -5.64 -9.55
N ALA A 212 14.86 -4.81 -9.57
CA ALA A 212 14.83 -3.51 -10.23
C ALA A 212 14.69 -3.64 -11.74
N ALA A 213 15.51 -4.48 -12.37
CA ALA A 213 15.48 -4.72 -13.81
C ALA A 213 14.13 -5.30 -14.27
N GLY A 214 13.62 -6.31 -13.56
CA GLY A 214 12.33 -6.96 -13.86
C GLY A 214 11.10 -6.05 -13.68
N ALA A 215 11.26 -4.91 -13.00
CA ALA A 215 10.19 -3.93 -12.79
C ALA A 215 10.43 -2.58 -13.49
N ASP A 216 11.25 -2.56 -14.53
CA ASP A 216 11.56 -1.37 -15.36
C ASP A 216 12.18 -0.20 -14.57
N PHE A 217 12.96 -0.47 -13.53
CA PHE A 217 13.81 0.53 -12.91
C PHE A 217 15.17 0.58 -13.60
N ALA A 218 15.74 1.77 -13.73
CA ALA A 218 17.03 1.96 -14.40
C ALA A 218 18.17 1.20 -13.67
N ASP A 219 18.11 1.14 -12.36
CA ASP A 219 19.07 0.46 -11.49
C ASP A 219 18.50 0.24 -10.07
N GLN A 220 19.24 -0.49 -9.23
CA GLN A 220 18.86 -0.70 -7.83
C GLN A 220 18.80 0.58 -6.99
N ALA A 221 19.58 1.60 -7.32
CA ALA A 221 19.56 2.87 -6.61
C ALA A 221 18.29 3.65 -6.93
N HIS A 222 17.81 3.60 -8.17
CA HIS A 222 16.51 4.14 -8.57
C HIS A 222 15.37 3.44 -7.84
N LEU A 223 15.38 2.10 -7.75
CA LEU A 223 14.42 1.34 -6.95
C LEU A 223 14.48 1.77 -5.48
N ALA A 224 15.66 1.84 -4.88
CA ALA A 224 15.83 2.21 -3.47
C ALA A 224 15.31 3.63 -3.17
N ARG A 225 15.56 4.59 -4.05
CA ARG A 225 14.99 5.96 -3.92
C ARG A 225 13.46 5.92 -3.99
N THR A 226 12.90 5.14 -4.91
CA THR A 226 11.44 5.02 -5.07
C THR A 226 10.78 4.34 -3.87
N VAL A 227 11.40 3.29 -3.29
CA VAL A 227 10.91 2.66 -2.05
C VAL A 227 10.87 3.69 -0.91
N ARG A 228 11.93 4.49 -0.72
CA ARG A 228 11.94 5.52 0.33
C ARG A 228 10.88 6.59 0.10
N GLU A 229 10.74 7.06 -1.13
CA GLU A 229 9.77 8.12 -1.47
C GLU A 229 8.31 7.68 -1.32
N LEU A 230 7.98 6.45 -1.74
CA LEU A 230 6.60 5.98 -1.79
C LEU A 230 6.19 5.12 -0.60
N ALA A 231 7.13 4.51 0.12
CA ALA A 231 6.86 3.59 1.22
C ALA A 231 7.62 3.90 2.51
N GLY A 232 8.47 4.93 2.53
CA GLY A 232 9.23 5.35 3.71
C GLY A 232 10.20 4.29 4.24
N SER A 233 10.62 3.34 3.40
CA SER A 233 11.41 2.16 3.75
C SER A 233 12.59 2.01 2.79
N THR A 234 13.47 1.04 3.02
CA THR A 234 14.50 0.63 2.06
C THR A 234 14.18 -0.77 1.52
N PRO A 235 14.68 -1.16 0.33
CA PRO A 235 14.49 -2.53 -0.15
C PRO A 235 14.97 -3.59 0.84
N SER A 236 16.12 -3.36 1.49
CA SER A 236 16.67 -4.26 2.50
C SER A 236 15.84 -4.34 3.79
N SER A 237 15.11 -3.28 4.16
CA SER A 237 14.21 -3.32 5.32
C SER A 237 12.87 -4.02 5.05
N LEU A 238 12.60 -4.34 3.79
CA LEU A 238 11.46 -5.18 3.37
C LEU A 238 11.83 -6.68 3.43
N LEU A 239 13.12 -6.99 3.56
CA LEU A 239 13.65 -8.34 3.79
C LEU A 239 14.13 -8.43 5.24
N ILE A 240 14.28 -9.65 5.77
CA ILE A 240 14.76 -9.89 7.14
C ILE A 240 16.29 -9.87 7.17
#